data_8f76e78efc9f582c57377b8cf32e7625
#
_entry.id   8f76e78efc9f582c57377b8cf32e7625
#
_cell.length_a   1.000
_cell.length_b   1.000
_cell.length_c   1.000
_cell.angle_alpha   90.00
_cell.angle_beta   90.00
_cell.angle_gamma   90.00
#
_symmetry.space_group_name_H-M   'P 1'
#
loop_
_entity.id
_entity.type
_entity.pdbx_description
1 polymer ?
#
loop_
_entity_poly.entity_id
_entity_poly.type
_entity_poly.pdbx_seq_one_letter_code
_entity_poly.pdbx_strand_id
1 'polypeptide(L)'
;MSTILIYVAILLCLATSGSAQAVLVPKPPQVSSYNNVVSLTLHAANIKGRDAFVFDDQPIPPVIRAFPGDVLRITHVNDLPLRAPTNCAINPCMDMTNLHFHGLTVSPNSPQDDVLTMMALPGRVLHYSVQIPRNHEPGLFWYQTHPHGESHRQVLDGMSGAIVIEGIERYVPEVRYLPERVMVVRGLSLESDSRAEALKEKVGIRTAKCGASSGTPNEIFTVNGAIRPTIEIEPGERQFWRIVNASADRYLDLQVDQSRFEIIALDGMPLAYHEPKNPKLIANHMLVAPAGRLEAVVTGPPPGAHAALRTLCVDTGPDGDPNPEVVLADLGSSGPRRGPVARAQVNVDKRSPIYKPVDVETLKKTAPSFKVIFTEDKNGFYINGQKFSADAAAMVKVRVGTYQHWRVVNQSGELHPFHIHPLLSKLRSQKIT
;
A
#
# COMPACT_ATOMS: atom_id res chain seq x y z
N MET A 1 77.82 -27.53 -21.36
CA MET A 1 76.68 -26.79 -21.99
C MET A 1 75.39 -27.35 -21.39
N SER A 2 74.86 -26.65 -20.42
CA SER A 2 73.60 -27.07 -19.74
C SER A 2 72.48 -26.20 -20.21
N THR A 3 71.47 -26.78 -20.84
CA THR A 3 70.31 -26.08 -21.36
C THR A 3 69.25 -25.99 -20.25
N ILE A 4 68.93 -24.78 -19.79
CA ILE A 4 67.87 -24.51 -18.80
C ILE A 4 66.55 -24.35 -19.56
N LEU A 5 65.59 -25.28 -19.34
CA LEU A 5 64.20 -25.15 -19.81
C LEU A 5 63.43 -24.30 -18.79
N ILE A 6 62.95 -23.16 -19.20
CA ILE A 6 62.01 -22.31 -18.44
C ILE A 6 60.59 -22.74 -18.80
N TYR A 7 59.86 -23.32 -17.81
CA TYR A 7 58.41 -23.53 -17.92
C TYR A 7 57.68 -22.26 -17.51
N VAL A 8 57.01 -21.64 -18.45
CA VAL A 8 56.08 -20.56 -18.17
C VAL A 8 54.70 -21.17 -17.89
N ALA A 9 54.30 -21.19 -16.64
CA ALA A 9 52.96 -21.58 -16.24
C ALA A 9 52.00 -20.40 -16.48
N ILE A 10 51.16 -20.50 -17.49
CA ILE A 10 50.05 -19.58 -17.69
C ILE A 10 48.93 -19.92 -16.74
N LEU A 11 48.77 -19.12 -15.66
CA LEU A 11 47.62 -19.19 -14.76
C LEU A 11 46.41 -18.59 -15.48
N LEU A 12 45.53 -19.41 -16.01
CA LEU A 12 44.20 -18.98 -16.47
C LEU A 12 43.36 -18.69 -15.25
N CYS A 13 43.24 -17.43 -14.86
CA CYS A 13 42.20 -16.99 -13.95
C CYS A 13 40.81 -17.11 -14.64
N LEU A 14 40.14 -18.23 -14.46
CA LEU A 14 38.72 -18.34 -14.75
C LEU A 14 37.99 -17.42 -13.75
N ALA A 15 37.68 -16.20 -14.20
CA ALA A 15 36.73 -15.34 -13.53
C ALA A 15 35.34 -16.03 -13.63
N THR A 16 34.97 -16.78 -12.62
CA THR A 16 33.57 -17.20 -12.45
C THR A 16 32.77 -15.95 -12.17
N SER A 17 32.15 -15.40 -13.20
CA SER A 17 31.10 -14.41 -13.06
C SER A 17 29.96 -15.09 -12.31
N GLY A 18 29.99 -15.02 -10.97
CA GLY A 18 28.87 -15.40 -10.14
C GLY A 18 27.71 -14.48 -10.51
N SER A 19 26.78 -14.97 -11.29
CA SER A 19 25.50 -14.30 -11.52
C SER A 19 24.85 -14.13 -10.15
N ALA A 20 24.76 -12.91 -9.66
CA ALA A 20 24.02 -12.64 -8.43
C ALA A 20 22.60 -13.16 -8.63
N GLN A 21 22.21 -14.15 -7.84
CA GLN A 21 20.89 -14.77 -7.93
C GLN A 21 19.83 -13.68 -7.73
N ALA A 22 18.90 -13.56 -8.68
CA ALA A 22 17.83 -12.56 -8.60
C ALA A 22 17.00 -12.79 -7.33
N VAL A 23 16.83 -11.75 -6.54
CA VAL A 23 15.97 -11.79 -5.36
C VAL A 23 14.52 -11.77 -5.81
N LEU A 24 13.78 -12.83 -5.55
CA LEU A 24 12.35 -12.89 -5.88
C LEU A 24 11.53 -12.01 -4.94
N VAL A 25 10.36 -11.54 -5.43
CA VAL A 25 9.39 -10.85 -4.57
C VAL A 25 9.03 -11.76 -3.39
N PRO A 26 9.29 -11.33 -2.13
CA PRO A 26 8.91 -12.13 -0.97
C PRO A 26 7.40 -12.34 -0.91
N LYS A 27 7.01 -13.53 -0.49
CA LYS A 27 5.60 -13.85 -0.22
C LYS A 27 5.33 -13.63 1.26
N PRO A 28 4.53 -12.62 1.64
CA PRO A 28 4.18 -12.45 3.05
C PRO A 28 3.43 -13.67 3.59
N PRO A 29 3.58 -14.00 4.88
CA PRO A 29 2.75 -14.99 5.54
C PRO A 29 1.27 -14.63 5.36
N GLN A 30 0.39 -15.61 5.41
CA GLN A 30 -1.05 -15.38 5.29
C GLN A 30 -1.77 -15.90 6.52
N VAL A 31 -2.63 -15.09 7.10
CA VAL A 31 -3.53 -15.48 8.20
C VAL A 31 -4.95 -15.43 7.68
N SER A 32 -5.56 -16.60 7.54
CA SER A 32 -6.89 -16.74 6.96
C SER A 32 -7.95 -16.99 8.03
N SER A 33 -9.20 -16.62 7.71
CA SER A 33 -10.35 -16.87 8.55
C SER A 33 -10.58 -18.37 8.79
N TYR A 34 -10.87 -18.70 10.04
CA TYR A 34 -11.33 -20.01 10.44
C TYR A 34 -12.57 -19.82 11.36
N ASN A 35 -13.68 -20.47 11.04
CA ASN A 35 -14.94 -20.35 11.78
C ASN A 35 -15.36 -18.87 11.97
N ASN A 36 -15.30 -18.07 10.91
CA ASN A 36 -15.61 -16.63 10.88
C ASN A 36 -14.73 -15.76 11.79
N VAL A 37 -13.56 -16.21 12.15
CA VAL A 37 -12.59 -15.45 12.94
C VAL A 37 -11.21 -15.51 12.30
N VAL A 38 -10.57 -14.35 12.16
CA VAL A 38 -9.13 -14.25 11.91
C VAL A 38 -8.47 -13.89 13.23
N SER A 39 -7.54 -14.71 13.71
CA SER A 39 -6.86 -14.46 14.98
C SER A 39 -5.35 -14.43 14.79
N LEU A 40 -4.69 -13.37 15.26
CA LEU A 40 -3.23 -13.26 15.22
C LEU A 40 -2.71 -12.38 16.36
N THR A 41 -1.42 -12.59 16.68
CA THR A 41 -0.64 -11.66 17.49
C THR A 41 0.33 -10.93 16.60
N LEU A 42 0.35 -9.61 16.68
CA LEU A 42 1.21 -8.74 15.90
C LEU A 42 2.06 -7.89 16.85
N HIS A 43 3.35 -8.01 16.75
CA HIS A 43 4.30 -7.25 17.55
C HIS A 43 4.78 -6.01 16.79
N ALA A 44 4.91 -4.87 17.47
CA ALA A 44 5.67 -3.73 17.01
C ALA A 44 7.04 -3.81 17.68
N ALA A 45 8.10 -3.97 16.93
CA ALA A 45 9.44 -4.13 17.49
C ALA A 45 10.49 -3.38 16.64
N ASN A 46 11.60 -3.00 17.27
CA ASN A 46 12.70 -2.37 16.56
C ASN A 46 13.66 -3.42 16.02
N ILE A 47 13.76 -3.53 14.70
CA ILE A 47 14.61 -4.48 14.01
C ILE A 47 15.74 -3.71 13.31
N LYS A 48 16.96 -3.85 13.83
CA LYS A 48 18.16 -3.20 13.28
C LYS A 48 18.02 -1.68 13.08
N GLY A 49 17.41 -1.03 14.06
CA GLY A 49 17.24 0.42 14.08
C GLY A 49 15.98 0.94 13.37
N ARG A 50 15.12 0.06 12.83
CA ARG A 50 13.83 0.40 12.22
C ARG A 50 12.69 -0.24 12.98
N ASP A 51 11.58 0.47 13.10
CA ASP A 51 10.38 -0.06 13.71
C ASP A 51 9.63 -0.91 12.66
N ALA A 52 9.18 -2.08 13.04
CA ALA A 52 8.53 -3.02 12.14
C ALA A 52 7.39 -3.77 12.83
N PHE A 53 6.40 -4.18 12.06
CA PHE A 53 5.50 -5.23 12.50
C PHE A 53 6.18 -6.59 12.34
N VAL A 54 6.17 -7.37 13.42
CA VAL A 54 6.74 -8.72 13.50
C VAL A 54 5.61 -9.72 13.70
N PHE A 55 5.63 -10.78 12.90
CA PHE A 55 4.69 -11.88 12.96
C PHE A 55 5.48 -13.19 12.83
N ASP A 56 5.22 -14.17 13.73
CA ASP A 56 5.94 -15.45 13.79
C ASP A 56 7.47 -15.26 13.75
N ASP A 57 7.97 -14.33 14.58
CA ASP A 57 9.38 -13.95 14.71
C ASP A 57 10.02 -13.39 13.42
N GLN A 58 9.22 -13.06 12.40
CA GLN A 58 9.70 -12.47 11.16
C GLN A 58 9.22 -11.02 11.00
N PRO A 59 10.08 -10.09 10.57
CA PRO A 59 9.72 -8.70 10.32
C PRO A 59 9.00 -8.55 8.96
N ILE A 60 8.06 -9.45 8.71
CA ILE A 60 7.23 -9.46 7.50
C ILE A 60 5.78 -9.51 7.96
N PRO A 61 5.07 -8.38 7.90
CA PRO A 61 3.66 -8.31 8.27
C PRO A 61 2.81 -9.27 7.42
N PRO A 62 1.90 -10.04 8.04
CA PRO A 62 1.09 -11.00 7.31
C PRO A 62 0.04 -10.33 6.43
N VAL A 63 -0.38 -11.01 5.37
CA VAL A 63 -1.62 -10.71 4.67
C VAL A 63 -2.78 -11.32 5.46
N ILE A 64 -3.64 -10.47 5.98
CA ILE A 64 -4.87 -10.89 6.66
C ILE A 64 -5.93 -11.20 5.59
N ARG A 65 -6.52 -12.42 5.62
CA ARG A 65 -7.58 -12.83 4.70
C ARG A 65 -8.85 -13.12 5.46
N ALA A 66 -9.88 -12.35 5.17
CA ALA A 66 -11.16 -12.43 5.83
C ALA A 66 -12.33 -12.42 4.83
N PHE A 67 -13.50 -12.82 5.30
CA PHE A 67 -14.73 -12.74 4.54
C PHE A 67 -15.66 -11.66 5.11
N PRO A 68 -16.60 -11.14 4.31
CA PRO A 68 -17.67 -10.34 4.85
C PRO A 68 -18.42 -11.09 5.95
N GLY A 69 -18.50 -10.49 7.13
CA GLY A 69 -19.12 -11.08 8.33
C GLY A 69 -18.14 -11.65 9.35
N ASP A 70 -16.86 -11.76 9.02
CA ASP A 70 -15.84 -12.23 9.96
C ASP A 70 -15.47 -11.20 11.02
N VAL A 71 -14.82 -11.68 12.08
CA VAL A 71 -14.23 -10.86 13.14
C VAL A 71 -12.71 -10.98 13.06
N LEU A 72 -12.02 -9.85 13.02
CA LEU A 72 -10.57 -9.81 13.22
C LEU A 72 -10.29 -9.68 14.72
N ARG A 73 -9.64 -10.67 15.30
CA ARG A 73 -9.13 -10.66 16.67
C ARG A 73 -7.63 -10.50 16.64
N ILE A 74 -7.16 -9.31 16.95
CA ILE A 74 -5.73 -9.00 16.88
C ILE A 74 -5.23 -8.60 18.25
N THR A 75 -4.24 -9.34 18.75
CA THR A 75 -3.45 -8.91 19.91
C THR A 75 -2.26 -8.14 19.38
N HIS A 76 -2.23 -6.82 19.63
CA HIS A 76 -1.14 -5.94 19.23
C HIS A 76 -0.25 -5.64 20.42
N VAL A 77 1.00 -6.09 20.35
CA VAL A 77 1.99 -5.95 21.42
C VAL A 77 2.99 -4.87 21.01
N ASN A 78 3.19 -3.87 21.85
CA ASN A 78 4.19 -2.85 21.65
C ASN A 78 5.51 -3.21 22.36
N ASP A 79 6.43 -3.82 21.63
CA ASP A 79 7.79 -4.16 22.08
C ASP A 79 8.83 -3.13 21.60
N LEU A 80 8.39 -1.93 21.18
CA LEU A 80 9.31 -0.86 20.83
C LEU A 80 10.10 -0.41 22.04
N PRO A 81 11.39 -0.04 21.87
CA PRO A 81 12.20 0.48 22.95
C PRO A 81 11.65 1.83 23.41
N LEU A 82 11.65 2.08 24.71
CA LEU A 82 11.32 3.38 25.24
C LEU A 82 12.48 4.34 24.95
N ARG A 83 12.28 5.26 24.00
CA ARG A 83 13.28 6.27 23.62
C ARG A 83 13.05 7.57 24.40
N ALA A 84 14.12 8.29 24.73
CA ALA A 84 14.02 9.62 25.32
C ALA A 84 13.79 10.68 24.21
N PRO A 85 13.01 11.76 24.49
CA PRO A 85 12.40 12.07 25.78
C PRO A 85 11.12 11.26 26.01
N THR A 86 11.02 10.68 27.19
CA THR A 86 9.87 9.88 27.61
C THR A 86 8.68 10.72 28.08
N ASN A 87 8.67 12.02 27.78
CA ASN A 87 7.61 12.91 28.23
C ASN A 87 6.32 12.71 27.44
N CYS A 88 5.53 11.72 27.85
CA CYS A 88 4.20 11.46 27.31
C CYS A 88 3.14 12.49 27.74
N ALA A 89 3.53 13.55 28.45
CA ALA A 89 2.63 14.67 28.73
C ALA A 89 2.36 15.52 27.48
N ILE A 90 3.26 15.42 26.47
CA ILE A 90 3.04 16.03 25.16
C ILE A 90 2.68 14.90 24.21
N ASN A 91 1.44 14.86 23.77
CA ASN A 91 1.00 13.91 22.75
C ASN A 91 1.45 14.40 21.36
N PRO A 92 2.10 13.57 20.51
CA PRO A 92 2.32 12.15 20.72
C PRO A 92 3.54 11.85 21.59
N CYS A 93 3.42 10.78 22.38
CA CYS A 93 4.55 10.16 23.04
C CYS A 93 5.33 9.32 22.03
N MET A 94 6.65 9.45 22.01
CA MET A 94 7.49 8.63 21.13
C MET A 94 7.27 7.14 21.38
N ASP A 95 7.33 6.37 20.29
CA ASP A 95 7.17 4.91 20.30
C ASP A 95 5.80 4.38 20.78
N MET A 96 4.79 5.24 20.90
CA MET A 96 3.40 4.80 20.95
C MET A 96 3.03 4.14 19.61
N THR A 97 2.19 3.12 19.67
CA THR A 97 1.67 2.48 18.45
C THR A 97 0.23 2.01 18.64
N ASN A 98 -0.44 1.79 17.54
CA ASN A 98 -1.80 1.24 17.46
C ASN A 98 -2.01 0.59 16.09
N LEU A 99 -3.24 0.21 15.76
CA LEU A 99 -3.63 -0.24 14.43
C LEU A 99 -4.78 0.60 13.90
N HIS A 100 -4.70 0.94 12.63
CA HIS A 100 -5.76 1.45 11.78
C HIS A 100 -6.03 0.46 10.65
N PHE A 101 -7.30 0.22 10.35
CA PHE A 101 -7.75 -0.70 9.30
C PHE A 101 -8.23 0.11 8.10
N HIS A 102 -7.28 0.57 7.30
CA HIS A 102 -7.51 1.54 6.25
C HIS A 102 -8.45 1.05 5.15
N GLY A 103 -9.53 1.78 4.98
CA GLY A 103 -10.54 1.55 3.95
C GLY A 103 -11.62 0.53 4.33
N LEU A 104 -11.46 -0.22 5.44
CA LEU A 104 -12.54 -1.08 5.94
C LEU A 104 -13.72 -0.25 6.47
N THR A 105 -14.92 -0.68 6.16
CA THR A 105 -16.15 -0.07 6.69
C THR A 105 -16.48 -0.70 8.04
N VAL A 106 -15.73 -0.34 9.06
CA VAL A 106 -15.84 -0.88 10.42
C VAL A 106 -16.13 0.24 11.42
N SER A 107 -16.46 -0.09 12.67
CA SER A 107 -16.74 0.92 13.69
C SER A 107 -15.46 1.68 14.10
N PRO A 108 -15.51 3.02 14.20
CA PRO A 108 -14.40 3.82 14.71
C PRO A 108 -14.28 3.81 16.24
N ASN A 109 -15.04 2.98 16.93
CA ASN A 109 -15.04 2.91 18.39
C ASN A 109 -14.21 1.71 18.85
N SER A 110 -13.59 1.85 20.03
CA SER A 110 -12.94 0.74 20.73
C SER A 110 -13.92 -0.43 20.94
N PRO A 111 -13.52 -1.69 20.78
CA PRO A 111 -12.16 -2.16 20.47
C PRO A 111 -11.92 -2.42 18.95
N GLN A 112 -12.50 -1.61 18.06
CA GLN A 112 -12.35 -1.78 16.62
C GLN A 112 -11.32 -0.79 16.05
N ASP A 113 -11.71 0.18 15.22
CA ASP A 113 -10.79 1.10 14.51
C ASP A 113 -10.68 2.47 15.22
N ASP A 114 -10.52 2.45 16.54
CA ASP A 114 -10.38 3.68 17.34
C ASP A 114 -8.92 4.17 17.33
N VAL A 115 -8.59 4.99 16.36
CA VAL A 115 -7.25 5.56 16.19
C VAL A 115 -6.93 6.73 17.13
N LEU A 116 -7.93 7.21 17.88
CA LEU A 116 -7.77 8.36 18.78
C LEU A 116 -7.46 7.95 20.22
N THR A 117 -8.10 6.88 20.71
CA THR A 117 -7.99 6.50 22.13
C THR A 117 -7.29 5.17 22.35
N MET A 118 -7.29 4.25 21.38
CA MET A 118 -6.54 2.99 21.48
C MET A 118 -5.07 3.23 21.13
N MET A 119 -4.24 3.45 22.15
CA MET A 119 -2.80 3.67 22.03
C MET A 119 -2.05 2.77 23.00
N ALA A 120 -1.03 2.06 22.51
CA ALA A 120 -0.12 1.26 23.31
C ALA A 120 1.21 2.01 23.49
N LEU A 121 1.54 2.33 24.74
CA LEU A 121 2.90 2.70 25.13
C LEU A 121 3.83 1.48 25.03
N PRO A 122 5.15 1.65 24.93
CA PRO A 122 6.10 0.54 25.00
C PRO A 122 5.81 -0.38 26.19
N GLY A 123 5.82 -1.70 25.95
CA GLY A 123 5.47 -2.74 26.92
C GLY A 123 3.97 -2.94 27.15
N ARG A 124 3.09 -2.27 26.41
CA ARG A 124 1.64 -2.43 26.52
C ARG A 124 1.05 -3.24 25.38
N VAL A 125 -0.15 -3.78 25.62
CA VAL A 125 -0.88 -4.62 24.69
C VAL A 125 -2.24 -4.02 24.42
N LEU A 126 -2.66 -4.04 23.14
CA LEU A 126 -4.01 -3.72 22.71
C LEU A 126 -4.70 -4.98 22.18
N HIS A 127 -5.99 -5.10 22.46
CA HIS A 127 -6.82 -6.18 21.92
C HIS A 127 -7.89 -5.58 21.01
N TYR A 128 -7.79 -5.93 19.73
CA TYR A 128 -8.77 -5.54 18.72
C TYR A 128 -9.79 -6.64 18.48
N SER A 129 -11.04 -6.26 18.30
CA SER A 129 -12.13 -7.14 17.88
C SER A 129 -12.96 -6.43 16.80
N VAL A 130 -12.46 -6.48 15.56
CA VAL A 130 -13.00 -5.70 14.45
C VAL A 130 -14.04 -6.54 13.70
N GLN A 131 -15.29 -6.11 13.73
CA GLN A 131 -16.39 -6.78 13.05
C GLN A 131 -16.50 -6.30 11.62
N ILE A 132 -16.18 -7.15 10.66
CA ILE A 132 -16.40 -6.87 9.25
C ILE A 132 -17.90 -7.01 8.94
N PRO A 133 -18.56 -5.99 8.39
CA PRO A 133 -19.97 -6.09 8.02
C PRO A 133 -20.21 -7.23 7.02
N ARG A 134 -21.35 -7.93 7.17
CA ARG A 134 -21.71 -9.06 6.27
C ARG A 134 -21.88 -8.64 4.81
N ASN A 135 -22.17 -7.40 4.56
CA ASN A 135 -22.35 -6.82 3.23
C ASN A 135 -21.17 -5.94 2.81
N HIS A 136 -20.00 -6.08 3.47
CA HIS A 136 -18.77 -5.44 3.08
C HIS A 136 -18.36 -5.87 1.66
N GLU A 137 -17.87 -4.92 0.84
CA GLU A 137 -17.39 -5.26 -0.49
C GLU A 137 -16.04 -6.01 -0.42
N PRO A 138 -15.83 -6.99 -1.31
CA PRO A 138 -14.54 -7.67 -1.42
C PRO A 138 -13.53 -6.77 -2.11
N GLY A 139 -12.27 -6.90 -1.71
CA GLY A 139 -11.19 -6.12 -2.31
C GLY A 139 -9.94 -6.10 -1.46
N LEU A 140 -9.02 -5.22 -1.85
CA LEU A 140 -7.76 -4.99 -1.18
C LEU A 140 -7.85 -3.80 -0.24
N PHE A 141 -7.47 -4.02 1.02
CA PHE A 141 -7.37 -3.06 2.10
C PHE A 141 -6.01 -3.23 2.76
N TRP A 142 -5.71 -2.44 3.78
CA TRP A 142 -4.46 -2.56 4.51
C TRP A 142 -4.58 -2.11 5.95
N TYR A 143 -3.64 -2.51 6.78
CA TYR A 143 -3.53 -2.07 8.17
C TYR A 143 -2.18 -1.40 8.39
N GLN A 144 -2.16 -0.42 9.27
CA GLN A 144 -0.96 0.33 9.60
C GLN A 144 -1.01 0.85 11.04
N THR A 145 0.11 1.29 11.53
CA THR A 145 0.19 2.14 12.71
C THR A 145 -0.38 3.53 12.43
N HIS A 146 -1.06 4.14 13.39
CA HIS A 146 -1.68 5.46 13.20
C HIS A 146 -1.66 6.36 14.44
N PRO A 147 -0.62 6.36 15.32
CA PRO A 147 -0.52 7.33 16.39
C PRO A 147 -0.16 8.69 15.79
N HIS A 148 -0.98 9.69 16.10
CA HIS A 148 -0.76 11.04 15.55
C HIS A 148 0.60 11.60 15.96
N GLY A 149 1.39 12.02 14.95
CA GLY A 149 2.75 12.52 15.09
C GLY A 149 3.84 11.44 14.95
N GLU A 150 3.54 10.16 15.13
CA GLU A 150 4.48 9.05 14.93
C GLU A 150 4.16 8.21 13.69
N SER A 151 2.94 8.31 13.15
CA SER A 151 2.47 7.45 12.05
C SER A 151 3.36 7.54 10.81
N HIS A 152 3.79 8.74 10.41
CA HIS A 152 4.68 8.92 9.24
C HIS A 152 5.97 8.10 9.41
N ARG A 153 6.69 8.30 10.53
CA ARG A 153 7.95 7.61 10.80
C ARG A 153 7.76 6.09 10.86
N GLN A 154 6.75 5.62 11.60
CA GLN A 154 6.52 4.19 11.79
C GLN A 154 6.06 3.49 10.51
N VAL A 155 5.25 4.14 9.67
CA VAL A 155 4.86 3.61 8.36
C VAL A 155 6.07 3.54 7.43
N LEU A 156 6.92 4.58 7.41
CA LEU A 156 8.14 4.61 6.62
C LEU A 156 9.14 3.52 7.06
N ASP A 157 9.19 3.20 8.35
CA ASP A 157 9.99 2.10 8.88
C ASP A 157 9.45 0.70 8.50
N GLY A 158 8.15 0.57 8.15
CA GLY A 158 7.57 -0.66 7.63
C GLY A 158 6.38 -1.22 8.42
N MET A 159 5.81 -0.44 9.35
CA MET A 159 4.68 -0.88 10.18
C MET A 159 3.35 -0.82 9.43
N SER A 160 3.21 -1.68 8.41
CA SER A 160 2.00 -1.81 7.58
C SER A 160 1.89 -3.20 6.97
N GLY A 161 0.67 -3.65 6.66
CA GLY A 161 0.40 -4.94 6.01
C GLY A 161 -0.92 -4.95 5.25
N ALA A 162 -1.13 -5.93 4.38
CA ALA A 162 -2.32 -6.00 3.55
C ALA A 162 -3.47 -6.76 4.22
N ILE A 163 -4.71 -6.36 3.89
CA ILE A 163 -5.94 -7.08 4.20
C ILE A 163 -6.65 -7.38 2.90
N VAL A 164 -7.03 -8.62 2.69
CA VAL A 164 -7.86 -9.04 1.58
C VAL A 164 -9.23 -9.46 2.12
N ILE A 165 -10.27 -8.74 1.71
CA ILE A 165 -11.64 -9.21 1.88
C ILE A 165 -12.00 -10.04 0.66
N GLU A 166 -12.24 -11.32 0.89
CA GLU A 166 -12.45 -12.30 -0.17
C GLU A 166 -13.78 -12.12 -0.89
N GLY A 167 -13.85 -12.61 -2.13
CA GLY A 167 -15.08 -12.65 -2.94
C GLY A 167 -15.09 -11.74 -4.16
N ILE A 168 -13.95 -11.17 -4.58
CA ILE A 168 -13.84 -10.32 -5.78
C ILE A 168 -14.26 -11.06 -7.05
N GLU A 169 -14.11 -12.39 -7.09
CA GLU A 169 -14.51 -13.25 -8.20
C GLU A 169 -16.01 -13.23 -8.51
N ARG A 170 -16.84 -12.73 -7.60
CA ARG A 170 -18.29 -12.51 -7.91
C ARG A 170 -18.48 -11.41 -8.94
N TYR A 171 -17.55 -10.48 -9.05
CA TYR A 171 -17.56 -9.38 -10.02
C TYR A 171 -16.77 -9.70 -11.27
N VAL A 172 -15.62 -10.37 -11.11
CA VAL A 172 -14.73 -10.76 -12.20
C VAL A 172 -14.36 -12.25 -12.03
N PRO A 173 -15.19 -13.19 -12.51
CA PRO A 173 -15.07 -14.63 -12.21
C PRO A 173 -13.72 -15.24 -12.62
N GLU A 174 -13.07 -14.71 -13.65
CA GLU A 174 -11.81 -15.25 -14.18
C GLU A 174 -10.66 -15.14 -13.19
N VAL A 175 -10.64 -14.14 -12.30
CA VAL A 175 -9.52 -13.96 -11.36
C VAL A 175 -9.36 -15.12 -10.39
N ARG A 176 -10.41 -15.93 -10.23
CA ARG A 176 -10.36 -17.15 -9.41
C ARG A 176 -9.30 -18.15 -9.87
N TYR A 177 -9.02 -18.17 -11.17
CA TYR A 177 -8.14 -19.14 -11.78
C TYR A 177 -6.75 -18.57 -12.08
N LEU A 178 -6.53 -17.31 -11.79
CA LEU A 178 -5.26 -16.65 -12.03
C LEU A 178 -4.34 -16.76 -10.79
N PRO A 179 -3.03 -16.97 -10.98
CA PRO A 179 -2.07 -16.79 -9.90
C PRO A 179 -2.20 -15.39 -9.30
N GLU A 180 -2.31 -15.32 -7.97
CA GLU A 180 -2.44 -14.05 -7.25
C GLU A 180 -1.12 -13.60 -6.68
N ARG A 181 -0.91 -12.29 -6.72
CA ARG A 181 0.20 -11.62 -6.00
C ARG A 181 -0.34 -10.48 -5.17
N VAL A 182 -0.04 -10.51 -3.87
CA VAL A 182 -0.28 -9.36 -2.98
C VAL A 182 1.06 -8.67 -2.77
N MET A 183 1.14 -7.42 -3.19
CA MET A 183 2.33 -6.59 -3.15
C MET A 183 2.08 -5.34 -2.32
N VAL A 184 2.84 -5.18 -1.24
CA VAL A 184 2.83 -3.98 -0.42
C VAL A 184 4.07 -3.18 -0.77
N VAL A 185 3.86 -2.05 -1.44
CA VAL A 185 4.93 -1.13 -1.82
C VAL A 185 5.10 -0.12 -0.70
N ARG A 186 6.30 -0.05 -0.12
CA ARG A 186 6.62 0.84 1.00
C ARG A 186 7.78 1.74 0.64
N GLY A 187 7.77 2.97 1.15
CA GLY A 187 8.97 3.79 1.25
C GLY A 187 9.99 3.13 2.19
N LEU A 188 11.25 3.39 1.95
CA LEU A 188 12.38 3.01 2.78
C LEU A 188 13.31 4.21 2.90
N SER A 189 13.38 4.81 4.08
CA SER A 189 14.29 5.91 4.33
C SER A 189 15.75 5.49 4.13
N LEU A 190 16.51 6.34 3.45
CA LEU A 190 17.96 6.19 3.26
C LEU A 190 18.74 7.12 4.17
N GLU A 191 18.07 7.82 5.06
CA GLU A 191 18.71 8.70 6.01
C GLU A 191 19.74 7.92 6.85
N SER A 192 20.97 8.39 6.85
CA SER A 192 22.10 7.74 7.54
C SER A 192 22.47 6.33 7.02
N ASP A 193 21.92 5.84 5.89
CA ASP A 193 22.35 4.58 5.28
C ASP A 193 23.59 4.81 4.42
N SER A 194 24.71 4.21 4.81
CA SER A 194 25.98 4.32 4.06
C SER A 194 25.92 3.76 2.64
N ARG A 195 24.87 3.01 2.29
CA ARG A 195 24.64 2.43 0.96
C ARG A 195 23.67 3.26 0.13
N ALA A 196 23.23 4.44 0.61
CA ALA A 196 22.16 5.23 0.00
C ALA A 196 22.35 5.44 -1.51
N GLU A 197 23.53 5.88 -1.95
CA GLU A 197 23.79 6.14 -3.36
C GLU A 197 23.77 4.86 -4.22
N ALA A 198 24.36 3.76 -3.73
CA ALA A 198 24.31 2.48 -4.43
C ALA A 198 22.88 1.93 -4.53
N LEU A 199 22.03 2.16 -3.52
CA LEU A 199 20.63 1.76 -3.53
C LEU A 199 19.80 2.62 -4.49
N LYS A 200 20.03 3.92 -4.55
CA LYS A 200 19.41 4.83 -5.53
C LYS A 200 19.77 4.43 -6.95
N GLU A 201 21.05 4.13 -7.21
CA GLU A 201 21.51 3.64 -8.51
C GLU A 201 20.84 2.30 -8.88
N LYS A 202 20.77 1.36 -7.92
CA LYS A 202 20.14 0.05 -8.12
C LYS A 202 18.68 0.16 -8.60
N VAL A 203 17.90 1.10 -8.06
CA VAL A 203 16.49 1.30 -8.46
C VAL A 203 16.31 2.30 -9.59
N GLY A 204 17.42 2.84 -10.10
CA GLY A 204 17.42 3.76 -11.24
C GLY A 204 16.96 5.18 -10.90
N ILE A 205 16.98 5.58 -9.62
CA ILE A 205 16.73 6.97 -9.26
C ILE A 205 17.85 7.84 -9.83
N ARG A 206 17.46 8.80 -10.66
CA ARG A 206 18.33 9.86 -11.17
C ARG A 206 17.78 11.19 -10.68
N THR A 207 18.65 12.18 -10.50
CA THR A 207 18.20 13.55 -10.31
C THR A 207 17.41 13.94 -11.53
N ALA A 208 16.10 13.95 -11.42
CA ALA A 208 15.22 14.28 -12.51
C ALA A 208 14.31 15.43 -12.08
N LYS A 209 14.12 16.37 -12.99
CA LYS A 209 13.04 17.35 -12.84
C LYS A 209 11.74 16.67 -13.23
N CYS A 210 10.82 16.58 -12.29
CA CYS A 210 9.54 15.95 -12.46
C CYS A 210 8.46 17.01 -12.34
N GLY A 211 8.10 17.64 -13.44
CA GLY A 211 7.19 18.77 -13.44
C GLY A 211 7.73 19.97 -12.68
N ALA A 212 6.98 20.49 -11.72
CA ALA A 212 7.36 21.58 -10.83
C ALA A 212 8.24 21.11 -9.66
N SER A 213 8.08 19.87 -9.20
CA SER A 213 8.92 19.26 -8.16
C SER A 213 10.30 18.88 -8.71
N SER A 214 11.34 19.01 -7.90
CA SER A 214 12.72 18.70 -8.30
C SER A 214 13.51 18.19 -7.11
N GLY A 215 14.56 17.40 -7.40
CA GLY A 215 15.49 16.87 -6.41
C GLY A 215 15.59 15.35 -6.44
N THR A 216 16.34 14.82 -5.49
CA THR A 216 16.51 13.37 -5.30
C THR A 216 15.92 12.99 -3.95
N PRO A 217 14.96 12.08 -3.88
CA PRO A 217 14.36 11.68 -2.62
C PRO A 217 15.39 10.97 -1.72
N ASN A 218 15.23 11.14 -0.40
CA ASN A 218 15.99 10.39 0.60
C ASN A 218 15.39 9.04 0.93
N GLU A 219 14.54 8.53 0.07
CA GLU A 219 13.91 7.22 0.21
C GLU A 219 13.83 6.49 -1.13
N ILE A 220 13.74 5.18 -1.04
CA ILE A 220 13.46 4.28 -2.16
C ILE A 220 12.25 3.43 -1.83
N PHE A 221 11.74 2.70 -2.83
CA PHE A 221 10.64 1.77 -2.60
C PHE A 221 11.13 0.33 -2.39
N THR A 222 10.38 -0.41 -1.58
CA THR A 222 10.46 -1.85 -1.45
C THR A 222 9.15 -2.50 -1.87
N VAL A 223 9.21 -3.70 -2.42
CA VAL A 223 8.03 -4.54 -2.68
C VAL A 223 8.11 -5.73 -1.73
N ASN A 224 7.15 -5.82 -0.81
CA ASN A 224 7.15 -6.81 0.27
C ASN A 224 8.47 -6.85 1.06
N GLY A 225 9.11 -5.68 1.26
CA GLY A 225 10.37 -5.53 1.98
C GLY A 225 11.64 -5.76 1.16
N ALA A 226 11.56 -6.17 -0.11
CA ALA A 226 12.71 -6.34 -0.99
C ALA A 226 12.90 -5.13 -1.92
N ILE A 227 14.16 -4.73 -2.12
CA ILE A 227 14.54 -3.63 -3.01
C ILE A 227 14.75 -4.17 -4.42
N ARG A 228 13.92 -3.70 -5.38
CA ARG A 228 13.93 -4.13 -6.78
C ARG A 228 14.03 -5.65 -6.93
N PRO A 229 13.05 -6.39 -6.38
CA PRO A 229 13.01 -7.84 -6.56
C PRO A 229 12.53 -8.22 -7.95
N THR A 230 12.57 -9.51 -8.28
CA THR A 230 12.01 -10.06 -9.52
C THR A 230 10.60 -10.60 -9.28
N ILE A 231 9.64 -10.13 -10.07
CA ILE A 231 8.31 -10.72 -10.20
C ILE A 231 8.38 -11.83 -11.25
N GLU A 232 8.11 -13.06 -10.83
CA GLU A 232 8.03 -14.19 -11.75
C GLU A 232 6.71 -14.14 -12.53
N ILE A 233 6.79 -13.95 -13.83
CA ILE A 233 5.65 -13.99 -14.75
C ILE A 233 6.12 -14.46 -16.11
N GLU A 234 5.48 -15.53 -16.65
CA GLU A 234 5.84 -16.06 -17.97
C GLU A 234 5.27 -15.19 -19.09
N PRO A 235 5.89 -15.18 -20.27
CA PRO A 235 5.35 -14.48 -21.42
C PRO A 235 3.91 -14.94 -21.74
N GLY A 236 2.99 -13.97 -21.78
CA GLY A 236 1.57 -14.22 -22.01
C GLY A 236 0.82 -14.85 -20.82
N GLU A 237 1.48 -15.13 -19.71
CA GLU A 237 0.82 -15.55 -18.48
C GLU A 237 -0.01 -14.40 -17.94
N ARG A 238 -1.24 -14.70 -17.50
CA ARG A 238 -2.09 -13.72 -16.82
C ARG A 238 -2.05 -13.96 -15.32
N GLN A 239 -1.77 -12.91 -14.54
CA GLN A 239 -1.75 -12.95 -13.09
C GLN A 239 -2.68 -11.88 -12.52
N PHE A 240 -3.26 -12.15 -11.35
CA PHE A 240 -4.05 -11.19 -10.59
C PHE A 240 -3.15 -10.49 -9.55
N TRP A 241 -2.92 -9.21 -9.76
CA TRP A 241 -2.09 -8.38 -8.88
C TRP A 241 -2.94 -7.51 -7.98
N ARG A 242 -2.62 -7.52 -6.71
CA ARG A 242 -3.18 -6.67 -5.67
C ARG A 242 -2.04 -5.83 -5.11
N ILE A 243 -2.05 -4.53 -5.36
CA ILE A 243 -0.96 -3.60 -5.01
C ILE A 243 -1.47 -2.56 -4.03
N VAL A 244 -0.82 -2.48 -2.87
CA VAL A 244 -1.03 -1.40 -1.88
C VAL A 244 0.12 -0.42 -2.02
N ASN A 245 -0.20 0.86 -2.18
CA ASN A 245 0.77 1.93 -1.95
C ASN A 245 0.78 2.25 -0.44
N ALA A 246 1.65 1.60 0.30
CA ALA A 246 1.84 1.80 1.74
C ALA A 246 3.05 2.71 2.04
N SER A 247 3.43 3.59 1.11
CA SER A 247 4.36 4.67 1.40
C SER A 247 3.69 5.75 2.26
N ALA A 248 4.49 6.50 3.02
CA ALA A 248 3.96 7.53 3.92
C ALA A 248 3.37 8.71 3.15
N ASP A 249 4.03 9.14 2.05
CA ASP A 249 3.71 10.36 1.31
C ASP A 249 3.92 10.27 -0.21
N ARG A 250 4.54 9.16 -0.71
CA ARG A 250 4.93 9.05 -2.12
C ARG A 250 3.81 8.49 -3.01
N TYR A 251 3.61 9.14 -4.14
CA TYR A 251 2.71 8.70 -5.20
C TYR A 251 3.36 7.61 -6.05
N LEU A 252 2.57 6.68 -6.55
CA LEU A 252 2.99 5.66 -7.50
C LEU A 252 2.16 5.82 -8.79
N ASP A 253 2.77 6.25 -9.89
CA ASP A 253 2.15 6.13 -11.21
C ASP A 253 2.64 4.83 -11.85
N LEU A 254 1.96 3.75 -11.49
CA LEU A 254 2.37 2.39 -11.81
C LEU A 254 2.27 2.10 -13.31
N GLN A 255 3.32 1.52 -13.85
CA GLN A 255 3.37 1.01 -15.23
C GLN A 255 4.10 -0.32 -15.27
N VAL A 256 3.63 -1.24 -16.12
CA VAL A 256 4.34 -2.47 -16.49
C VAL A 256 4.83 -2.33 -17.92
N ASP A 257 6.14 -2.44 -18.12
CA ASP A 257 6.73 -2.31 -19.45
C ASP A 257 6.12 -3.34 -20.41
N GLN A 258 5.76 -2.89 -21.60
CA GLN A 258 5.20 -3.71 -22.70
C GLN A 258 3.93 -4.49 -22.30
N SER A 259 3.22 -4.06 -21.26
CA SER A 259 1.97 -4.64 -20.79
C SER A 259 0.96 -3.55 -20.41
N ARG A 260 -0.23 -3.98 -20.00
CA ARG A 260 -1.31 -3.09 -19.56
C ARG A 260 -1.94 -3.64 -18.30
N PHE A 261 -2.54 -2.76 -17.52
CA PHE A 261 -3.43 -3.16 -16.44
C PHE A 261 -4.85 -3.36 -16.96
N GLU A 262 -5.43 -4.53 -16.70
CA GLU A 262 -6.87 -4.73 -16.71
C GLU A 262 -7.36 -4.48 -15.27
N ILE A 263 -7.62 -3.23 -14.93
CA ILE A 263 -7.97 -2.80 -13.58
C ILE A 263 -9.39 -3.29 -13.28
N ILE A 264 -9.56 -3.96 -12.14
CA ILE A 264 -10.84 -4.52 -11.69
C ILE A 264 -11.36 -3.89 -10.41
N ALA A 265 -10.48 -3.32 -9.59
CA ALA A 265 -10.86 -2.59 -8.39
C ALA A 265 -9.84 -1.49 -8.08
N LEU A 266 -10.32 -0.42 -7.49
CA LEU A 266 -9.55 0.69 -6.93
C LEU A 266 -10.02 0.94 -5.51
N ASP A 267 -9.08 1.14 -4.59
CA ASP A 267 -9.33 1.45 -3.19
C ASP A 267 -10.31 0.50 -2.49
N GLY A 268 -10.20 -0.80 -2.83
CA GLY A 268 -11.06 -1.85 -2.28
C GLY A 268 -12.48 -1.87 -2.87
N MET A 269 -12.75 -1.07 -3.94
CA MET A 269 -14.06 -1.03 -4.59
C MET A 269 -13.98 -1.62 -5.99
N PRO A 270 -14.68 -2.74 -6.25
CA PRO A 270 -14.78 -3.31 -7.58
C PRO A 270 -15.43 -2.34 -8.58
N LEU A 271 -14.81 -2.15 -9.75
CA LEU A 271 -15.37 -1.29 -10.80
C LEU A 271 -16.73 -1.77 -11.27
N ALA A 272 -16.91 -3.08 -11.35
CA ALA A 272 -18.19 -3.72 -11.71
C ALA A 272 -19.35 -3.39 -10.75
N TYR A 273 -19.05 -2.96 -9.54
CA TYR A 273 -20.06 -2.50 -8.59
C TYR A 273 -20.82 -1.27 -9.10
N HIS A 274 -20.11 -0.37 -9.77
CA HIS A 274 -20.71 0.85 -10.33
C HIS A 274 -21.04 0.74 -11.81
N GLU A 275 -20.27 -0.06 -12.55
CA GLU A 275 -20.40 -0.25 -13.99
C GLU A 275 -20.42 -1.75 -14.35
N PRO A 276 -21.52 -2.46 -14.05
CA PRO A 276 -21.58 -3.92 -14.27
C PRO A 276 -21.33 -4.34 -15.72
N LYS A 277 -21.63 -3.45 -16.69
CA LYS A 277 -21.40 -3.70 -18.11
C LYS A 277 -19.93 -3.51 -18.51
N ASN A 278 -19.16 -2.73 -17.76
CA ASN A 278 -17.74 -2.45 -17.97
C ASN A 278 -16.96 -2.76 -16.69
N PRO A 279 -16.81 -4.06 -16.33
CA PRO A 279 -16.22 -4.44 -15.03
C PRO A 279 -14.72 -4.17 -14.93
N LYS A 280 -14.09 -3.71 -16.02
CA LYS A 280 -12.65 -3.47 -16.11
C LYS A 280 -12.34 -2.15 -16.79
N LEU A 281 -11.26 -1.53 -16.35
CA LEU A 281 -10.62 -0.38 -17.01
C LEU A 281 -9.26 -0.81 -17.55
N ILE A 282 -9.05 -0.62 -18.86
CA ILE A 282 -7.74 -0.89 -19.47
C ILE A 282 -6.90 0.37 -19.41
N ALA A 283 -5.73 0.29 -18.79
CA ALA A 283 -4.82 1.42 -18.64
C ALA A 283 -3.36 1.01 -18.88
N ASN A 284 -2.59 1.89 -19.51
CA ASN A 284 -1.15 1.69 -19.70
C ASN A 284 -0.38 1.99 -18.40
N HIS A 285 -0.88 2.91 -17.59
CA HIS A 285 -0.37 3.27 -16.28
C HIS A 285 -1.53 3.69 -15.36
N MET A 286 -1.30 3.71 -14.05
CA MET A 286 -2.31 4.09 -13.07
C MET A 286 -1.67 4.80 -11.89
N LEU A 287 -2.11 6.04 -11.67
CA LEU A 287 -1.71 6.82 -10.49
C LEU A 287 -2.40 6.27 -9.25
N VAL A 288 -1.61 5.85 -8.28
CA VAL A 288 -2.03 5.32 -6.98
C VAL A 288 -1.47 6.24 -5.90
N ALA A 289 -2.32 7.02 -5.27
CA ALA A 289 -1.93 7.92 -4.19
C ALA A 289 -1.36 7.16 -2.98
N PRO A 290 -0.66 7.82 -2.05
CA PRO A 290 -0.37 7.24 -0.73
C PRO A 290 -1.64 6.66 -0.12
N ALA A 291 -1.55 5.48 0.48
CA ALA A 291 -2.68 4.69 0.98
C ALA A 291 -3.64 4.12 -0.08
N GLY A 292 -3.43 4.40 -1.36
CA GLY A 292 -4.24 3.88 -2.46
C GLY A 292 -4.00 2.38 -2.72
N ARG A 293 -4.97 1.72 -3.36
CA ARG A 293 -4.90 0.29 -3.71
C ARG A 293 -5.35 0.07 -5.14
N LEU A 294 -4.60 -0.79 -5.83
CA LEU A 294 -4.88 -1.22 -7.20
C LEU A 294 -5.05 -2.73 -7.25
N GLU A 295 -6.12 -3.20 -7.87
CA GLU A 295 -6.32 -4.62 -8.19
C GLU A 295 -6.53 -4.77 -9.68
N ALA A 296 -5.63 -5.51 -10.34
CA ALA A 296 -5.62 -5.62 -11.79
C ALA A 296 -5.16 -7.00 -12.26
N VAL A 297 -5.61 -7.39 -13.44
CA VAL A 297 -4.98 -8.49 -14.18
C VAL A 297 -3.87 -7.91 -15.04
N VAL A 298 -2.69 -8.55 -14.96
CA VAL A 298 -1.50 -8.21 -15.74
C VAL A 298 -1.11 -9.41 -16.58
N THR A 299 -0.78 -9.16 -17.84
CA THR A 299 -0.26 -10.18 -18.76
C THR A 299 1.25 -10.04 -18.86
N GLY A 300 1.97 -11.14 -18.74
CA GLY A 300 3.42 -11.18 -18.88
C GLY A 300 3.88 -10.64 -20.23
N PRO A 301 4.98 -9.88 -20.25
CA PRO A 301 5.51 -9.26 -21.47
C PRO A 301 5.95 -10.32 -22.48
N PRO A 302 6.17 -9.93 -23.75
CA PRO A 302 6.64 -10.87 -24.79
C PRO A 302 7.96 -11.58 -24.44
N PRO A 303 8.26 -12.74 -25.02
CA PRO A 303 9.52 -13.44 -24.78
C PRO A 303 10.74 -12.57 -25.11
N GLY A 304 11.76 -12.61 -24.26
CA GLY A 304 13.00 -11.86 -24.44
C GLY A 304 12.90 -10.36 -24.10
N ALA A 305 11.75 -9.89 -23.65
CA ALA A 305 11.60 -8.52 -23.20
C ALA A 305 12.30 -8.31 -21.85
N HIS A 306 13.11 -7.25 -21.77
CA HIS A 306 13.54 -6.71 -20.47
C HIS A 306 12.44 -5.78 -19.98
N ALA A 307 11.61 -6.25 -19.05
CA ALA A 307 10.46 -5.52 -18.56
C ALA A 307 10.50 -5.35 -17.04
N ALA A 308 9.90 -4.29 -16.56
CA ALA A 308 9.84 -3.95 -15.15
C ALA A 308 8.46 -3.42 -14.77
N LEU A 309 8.10 -3.57 -13.51
CA LEU A 309 7.10 -2.74 -12.84
C LEU A 309 7.83 -1.50 -12.34
N ARG A 310 7.34 -0.32 -12.73
CA ARG A 310 7.90 0.97 -12.33
C ARG A 310 6.83 1.94 -11.84
N THR A 311 7.22 2.94 -11.12
CA THR A 311 6.46 4.17 -10.99
C THR A 311 7.03 5.19 -11.96
N LEU A 312 6.17 5.82 -12.72
CA LEU A 312 6.53 6.96 -13.56
C LEU A 312 6.78 8.20 -12.69
N CYS A 313 7.34 9.21 -13.28
CA CYS A 313 7.51 10.52 -12.68
C CYS A 313 6.14 11.16 -12.37
N VAL A 314 5.94 11.64 -11.15
CA VAL A 314 4.72 12.36 -10.73
C VAL A 314 5.09 13.79 -10.37
N ASP A 315 4.45 14.76 -11.04
CA ASP A 315 4.54 16.17 -10.65
C ASP A 315 3.69 16.38 -9.39
N THR A 316 4.34 16.49 -8.26
CA THR A 316 3.68 16.70 -6.96
C THR A 316 3.38 18.17 -6.67
N GLY A 317 3.82 19.08 -7.53
CA GLY A 317 3.67 20.52 -7.36
C GLY A 317 4.96 21.22 -6.91
N PRO A 318 4.97 22.57 -6.89
CA PRO A 318 6.17 23.33 -6.56
C PRO A 318 6.66 23.15 -5.12
N ASP A 319 5.76 22.87 -4.19
CA ASP A 319 6.07 22.66 -2.78
C ASP A 319 6.11 21.16 -2.42
N GLY A 320 5.76 20.27 -3.38
CA GLY A 320 5.71 18.82 -3.19
C GLY A 320 7.09 18.15 -3.26
N ASP A 321 7.20 17.01 -2.58
CA ASP A 321 8.40 16.19 -2.54
C ASP A 321 8.76 15.62 -3.92
N PRO A 322 10.08 15.47 -4.21
CA PRO A 322 10.53 14.87 -5.46
C PRO A 322 9.98 13.44 -5.63
N ASN A 323 9.30 13.19 -6.75
CA ASN A 323 8.72 11.89 -7.06
C ASN A 323 9.17 11.38 -8.45
N PRO A 324 10.49 11.10 -8.64
CA PRO A 324 11.04 10.68 -9.92
C PRO A 324 10.57 9.27 -10.32
N GLU A 325 10.81 8.94 -11.58
CA GLU A 325 10.66 7.56 -12.06
C GLU A 325 11.59 6.61 -11.32
N VAL A 326 11.06 5.44 -10.91
CA VAL A 326 11.80 4.40 -10.18
C VAL A 326 11.37 3.02 -10.64
N VAL A 327 12.32 2.10 -10.79
CA VAL A 327 12.04 0.67 -10.99
C VAL A 327 11.70 0.04 -9.64
N LEU A 328 10.48 -0.46 -9.51
CA LEU A 328 9.98 -1.13 -8.30
C LEU A 328 10.36 -2.62 -8.28
N ALA A 329 10.24 -3.30 -9.42
CA ALA A 329 10.58 -4.70 -9.57
C ALA A 329 10.92 -5.03 -11.04
N ASP A 330 11.85 -5.96 -11.25
CA ASP A 330 12.08 -6.54 -12.58
C ASP A 330 11.06 -7.64 -12.85
N LEU A 331 10.66 -7.84 -14.11
CA LEU A 331 9.86 -8.98 -14.52
C LEU A 331 10.76 -10.04 -15.13
N GLY A 332 10.59 -11.29 -14.72
CA GLY A 332 11.41 -12.39 -15.21
C GLY A 332 10.66 -13.72 -15.19
N SER A 333 11.09 -14.63 -16.06
CA SER A 333 10.65 -16.01 -16.10
C SER A 333 11.70 -16.88 -15.41
N SER A 334 11.30 -17.69 -14.42
CA SER A 334 12.23 -18.53 -13.66
C SER A 334 12.01 -20.03 -13.83
N GLY A 335 11.21 -20.47 -14.79
CA GLY A 335 11.05 -21.90 -15.04
C GLY A 335 9.69 -22.34 -15.56
N PRO A 336 9.43 -23.66 -15.62
CA PRO A 336 8.23 -24.19 -16.22
C PRO A 336 6.95 -23.70 -15.50
N ARG A 337 5.91 -23.40 -16.32
CA ARG A 337 4.59 -22.93 -15.88
C ARG A 337 4.09 -23.73 -14.67
N ARG A 338 3.83 -23.07 -13.56
CA ARG A 338 2.98 -23.62 -12.52
C ARG A 338 1.55 -23.56 -13.03
N GLY A 339 0.89 -24.72 -13.08
CA GLY A 339 -0.53 -24.78 -13.46
C GLY A 339 -1.42 -23.87 -12.60
N PRO A 340 -2.59 -23.49 -13.08
CA PRO A 340 -3.51 -22.64 -12.33
C PRO A 340 -3.87 -23.31 -10.99
N VAL A 341 -3.61 -22.60 -9.90
CA VAL A 341 -4.06 -22.99 -8.57
C VAL A 341 -5.43 -22.38 -8.38
N ALA A 342 -6.48 -23.19 -8.51
CA ALA A 342 -7.84 -22.72 -8.22
C ALA A 342 -7.94 -22.33 -6.73
N ARG A 343 -8.37 -21.10 -6.46
CA ARG A 343 -8.69 -20.69 -5.08
C ARG A 343 -9.93 -21.46 -4.60
N ALA A 344 -9.98 -21.70 -3.29
CA ALA A 344 -11.14 -22.32 -2.67
C ALA A 344 -12.42 -21.54 -3.03
N GLN A 345 -13.51 -22.27 -3.27
CA GLN A 345 -14.81 -21.63 -3.51
C GLN A 345 -15.26 -20.91 -2.26
N VAL A 346 -15.37 -19.60 -2.36
CA VAL A 346 -15.98 -18.78 -1.32
C VAL A 346 -17.47 -18.72 -1.60
N ASN A 347 -18.25 -19.26 -0.70
CA ASN A 347 -19.70 -19.10 -0.74
C ASN A 347 -20.02 -17.68 -0.21
N VAL A 348 -19.79 -16.67 -1.04
CA VAL A 348 -20.10 -15.29 -0.66
C VAL A 348 -21.62 -15.12 -0.73
N ASP A 349 -22.19 -14.76 0.39
CA ASP A 349 -23.61 -14.44 0.49
C ASP A 349 -23.97 -13.34 -0.54
N LYS A 350 -24.97 -13.62 -1.38
CA LYS A 350 -25.44 -12.72 -2.45
C LYS A 350 -26.21 -11.50 -1.90
N ARG A 351 -25.96 -11.09 -0.65
CA ARG A 351 -26.68 -9.96 -0.05
C ARG A 351 -26.38 -8.67 -0.78
N SER A 352 -27.36 -7.77 -0.72
CA SER A 352 -27.25 -6.42 -1.29
C SER A 352 -26.03 -5.70 -0.75
N PRO A 353 -25.31 -4.93 -1.60
CA PRO A 353 -24.17 -4.12 -1.17
C PRO A 353 -24.57 -3.17 -0.04
N ILE A 354 -23.60 -2.77 0.78
CA ILE A 354 -23.79 -1.81 1.89
C ILE A 354 -24.41 -0.52 1.39
N TYR A 355 -24.03 -0.11 0.18
CA TYR A 355 -24.45 1.14 -0.42
C TYR A 355 -25.19 0.89 -1.74
N LYS A 356 -26.32 1.54 -1.88
CA LYS A 356 -26.98 1.60 -3.20
C LYS A 356 -26.14 2.52 -4.10
N PRO A 357 -25.96 2.17 -5.38
CA PRO A 357 -25.33 3.07 -6.33
C PRO A 357 -26.07 4.42 -6.35
N VAL A 358 -25.32 5.52 -6.25
CA VAL A 358 -25.89 6.87 -6.33
C VAL A 358 -25.91 7.29 -7.79
N ASP A 359 -27.04 7.86 -8.23
CA ASP A 359 -27.10 8.55 -9.50
C ASP A 359 -26.25 9.82 -9.43
N VAL A 360 -25.03 9.71 -9.98
CA VAL A 360 -24.05 10.79 -10.00
C VAL A 360 -24.56 12.01 -10.81
N GLU A 361 -25.36 11.79 -11.85
CA GLU A 361 -25.89 12.89 -12.65
C GLU A 361 -26.93 13.70 -11.87
N THR A 362 -27.69 13.06 -11.02
CA THR A 362 -28.56 13.76 -10.07
C THR A 362 -27.74 14.53 -9.03
N LEU A 363 -26.66 13.92 -8.50
CA LEU A 363 -25.78 14.63 -7.52
C LEU A 363 -25.09 15.85 -8.12
N LYS A 364 -24.66 15.80 -9.38
CA LYS A 364 -24.02 16.95 -10.06
C LYS A 364 -24.95 18.17 -10.13
N LYS A 365 -26.25 17.99 -10.11
CA LYS A 365 -27.26 19.06 -10.15
C LYS A 365 -27.54 19.67 -8.78
N THR A 366 -27.04 19.06 -7.70
CA THR A 366 -27.22 19.57 -6.34
C THR A 366 -25.99 20.37 -5.90
N ALA A 367 -26.19 21.44 -5.13
CA ALA A 367 -25.08 22.15 -4.52
C ALA A 367 -24.35 21.24 -3.51
N PRO A 368 -23.01 21.36 -3.38
CA PRO A 368 -22.27 20.65 -2.35
C PRO A 368 -22.78 21.00 -0.95
N SER A 369 -23.04 19.97 -0.13
CA SER A 369 -23.47 20.14 1.25
C SER A 369 -22.33 20.54 2.19
N PHE A 370 -21.08 20.29 1.77
CA PHE A 370 -19.88 20.64 2.52
C PHE A 370 -18.71 20.89 1.56
N LYS A 371 -17.79 21.78 1.96
CA LYS A 371 -16.58 22.10 1.21
C LYS A 371 -15.37 21.78 2.08
N VAL A 372 -14.46 20.97 1.55
CA VAL A 372 -13.15 20.67 2.14
C VAL A 372 -12.11 21.46 1.37
N ILE A 373 -11.32 22.28 2.05
CA ILE A 373 -10.27 23.08 1.44
C ILE A 373 -8.94 22.71 2.11
N PHE A 374 -8.02 22.18 1.33
CA PHE A 374 -6.63 21.99 1.75
C PHE A 374 -5.85 23.27 1.51
N THR A 375 -5.12 23.72 2.51
CA THR A 375 -4.16 24.83 2.45
C THR A 375 -2.94 24.48 3.26
N GLU A 376 -1.81 25.13 2.93
CA GLU A 376 -0.56 25.00 3.66
C GLU A 376 0.14 26.35 3.81
N ASP A 377 1.00 26.45 4.79
CA ASP A 377 1.95 27.53 4.99
C ASP A 377 3.20 27.01 5.72
N LYS A 378 4.17 27.86 6.00
CA LYS A 378 5.41 27.52 6.75
C LYS A 378 5.17 26.85 8.10
N ASN A 379 3.96 26.89 8.64
CA ASN A 379 3.61 26.29 9.93
C ASN A 379 2.95 24.92 9.77
N GLY A 380 2.61 24.48 8.55
CA GLY A 380 2.08 23.16 8.22
C GLY A 380 0.77 23.18 7.42
N PHE A 381 0.04 22.08 7.50
CA PHE A 381 -1.14 21.79 6.69
C PHE A 381 -2.44 22.05 7.44
N TYR A 382 -3.45 22.51 6.68
CA TYR A 382 -4.75 22.87 7.23
C TYR A 382 -5.90 22.32 6.38
N ILE A 383 -6.98 21.93 7.05
CA ILE A 383 -8.29 21.68 6.41
C ILE A 383 -9.25 22.75 6.89
N ASN A 384 -9.81 23.51 5.94
CA ASN A 384 -10.70 24.65 6.25
C ASN A 384 -10.08 25.66 7.26
N GLY A 385 -8.78 25.90 7.16
CA GLY A 385 -8.02 26.79 8.04
C GLY A 385 -7.73 26.23 9.45
N GLN A 386 -8.01 24.94 9.69
CA GLN A 386 -7.77 24.29 10.98
C GLN A 386 -6.67 23.24 10.86
N LYS A 387 -5.71 23.26 11.78
CA LYS A 387 -4.78 22.14 11.99
C LYS A 387 -5.49 21.00 12.70
N PHE A 388 -4.98 19.79 12.51
CA PHE A 388 -5.43 18.64 13.28
C PHE A 388 -5.20 18.85 14.78
N SER A 389 -6.22 18.50 15.56
CA SER A 389 -6.14 18.34 17.01
C SER A 389 -7.09 17.22 17.43
N ALA A 390 -6.60 16.28 18.24
CA ALA A 390 -7.41 15.17 18.75
C ALA A 390 -8.59 15.65 19.61
N ASP A 391 -8.46 16.81 20.27
CA ASP A 391 -9.47 17.40 21.15
C ASP A 391 -10.42 18.36 20.42
N ALA A 392 -10.19 18.59 19.12
CA ALA A 392 -11.03 19.49 18.33
C ALA A 392 -12.42 18.87 18.11
N ALA A 393 -13.45 19.74 18.12
CA ALA A 393 -14.79 19.32 17.72
C ALA A 393 -14.79 18.82 16.26
N ALA A 394 -15.63 17.83 15.96
CA ALA A 394 -15.79 17.33 14.61
C ALA A 394 -16.15 18.48 13.64
N MET A 395 -15.36 18.65 12.58
CA MET A 395 -15.51 19.69 11.57
C MET A 395 -16.85 19.61 10.84
N VAL A 396 -17.36 18.40 10.66
CA VAL A 396 -18.65 18.14 10.03
C VAL A 396 -19.35 16.95 10.72
N LYS A 397 -20.67 17.05 10.86
CA LYS A 397 -21.52 15.97 11.35
C LYS A 397 -22.49 15.59 10.23
N VAL A 398 -22.54 14.32 9.89
CA VAL A 398 -23.41 13.79 8.84
C VAL A 398 -24.35 12.74 9.43
N ARG A 399 -25.54 12.64 8.85
CA ARG A 399 -26.51 11.64 9.27
C ARG A 399 -26.18 10.29 8.65
N VAL A 400 -26.13 9.25 9.47
CA VAL A 400 -25.93 7.88 9.00
C VAL A 400 -27.03 7.48 8.01
N GLY A 401 -26.65 6.75 6.95
CA GLY A 401 -27.59 6.30 5.91
C GLY A 401 -27.98 7.39 4.91
N THR A 402 -27.30 8.55 4.92
CA THR A 402 -27.52 9.61 3.91
C THR A 402 -26.30 9.75 3.00
N TYR A 403 -26.54 10.14 1.76
CA TYR A 403 -25.51 10.55 0.84
C TYR A 403 -25.18 12.03 1.03
N GLN A 404 -23.87 12.33 0.93
CA GLN A 404 -23.37 13.69 1.03
C GLN A 404 -22.64 14.04 -0.27
N HIS A 405 -22.92 15.20 -0.83
CA HIS A 405 -22.16 15.76 -1.93
C HIS A 405 -21.17 16.78 -1.36
N TRP A 406 -19.87 16.47 -1.39
CA TRP A 406 -18.81 17.34 -0.91
C TRP A 406 -17.96 17.83 -2.06
N ARG A 407 -17.50 19.08 -1.95
CA ARG A 407 -16.51 19.65 -2.85
C ARG A 407 -15.15 19.67 -2.14
N VAL A 408 -14.19 18.91 -2.67
CA VAL A 408 -12.81 18.94 -2.20
C VAL A 408 -12.02 19.90 -3.09
N VAL A 409 -11.28 20.82 -2.49
CA VAL A 409 -10.49 21.84 -3.19
C VAL A 409 -9.09 21.83 -2.59
N ASN A 410 -8.10 21.65 -3.43
CA ASN A 410 -6.71 21.81 -3.06
C ASN A 410 -6.26 23.22 -3.44
N GLN A 411 -5.81 24.00 -2.46
CA GLN A 411 -5.24 25.36 -2.60
C GLN A 411 -3.79 25.42 -2.11
N SER A 412 -3.18 24.25 -1.83
CA SER A 412 -1.76 24.15 -1.51
C SER A 412 -0.91 24.10 -2.77
N GLY A 413 0.40 24.23 -2.62
CA GLY A 413 1.37 24.08 -3.68
C GLY A 413 1.77 22.63 -4.00
N GLU A 414 1.11 21.64 -3.38
CA GLU A 414 1.40 20.21 -3.60
C GLU A 414 0.14 19.35 -3.74
N LEU A 415 0.32 18.10 -4.20
CA LEU A 415 -0.77 17.13 -4.27
C LEU A 415 -1.13 16.62 -2.87
N HIS A 416 -2.43 16.55 -2.59
CA HIS A 416 -2.96 15.95 -1.35
C HIS A 416 -3.91 14.80 -1.64
N PRO A 417 -3.70 13.59 -1.07
CA PRO A 417 -4.70 12.54 -1.05
C PRO A 417 -5.83 12.94 -0.10
N PHE A 418 -7.06 12.56 -0.45
CA PHE A 418 -8.23 12.77 0.41
C PHE A 418 -8.71 11.44 0.97
N HIS A 419 -8.75 11.32 2.30
CA HIS A 419 -9.22 10.15 3.02
C HIS A 419 -10.13 10.54 4.19
N ILE A 420 -11.12 9.71 4.48
CA ILE A 420 -12.02 9.83 5.63
C ILE A 420 -12.07 8.50 6.36
N HIS A 421 -11.81 8.52 7.67
CA HIS A 421 -12.01 7.38 8.57
C HIS A 421 -13.50 7.19 8.89
N PRO A 422 -13.99 6.07 9.08
CA PRO A 422 -14.27 4.83 8.39
C PRO A 422 -15.46 4.98 7.43
N LEU A 423 -15.35 5.83 6.43
CA LEU A 423 -16.38 6.02 5.40
C LEU A 423 -15.88 5.52 4.05
N LEU A 424 -16.76 4.85 3.29
CA LEU A 424 -16.54 4.62 1.86
C LEU A 424 -16.81 5.92 1.12
N SER A 425 -15.78 6.53 0.56
CA SER A 425 -15.91 7.68 -0.31
C SER A 425 -15.78 7.25 -1.77
N LYS A 426 -16.69 7.74 -2.62
CA LYS A 426 -16.57 7.64 -4.07
C LYS A 426 -16.00 8.95 -4.59
N LEU A 427 -14.71 8.98 -4.88
CA LEU A 427 -14.09 10.10 -5.58
C LEU A 427 -14.24 9.91 -7.09
N ARG A 428 -14.88 10.86 -7.76
CA ARG A 428 -14.67 11.09 -9.19
C ARG A 428 -13.83 12.35 -9.33
N SER A 429 -12.58 12.21 -9.77
CA SER A 429 -11.77 13.35 -10.14
C SER A 429 -12.36 13.96 -11.41
N GLN A 430 -12.76 15.21 -11.37
CA GLN A 430 -12.84 16.05 -12.57
C GLN A 430 -11.57 16.91 -12.57
N LYS A 431 -10.77 16.81 -13.64
CA LYS A 431 -9.79 17.87 -13.91
C LYS A 431 -10.57 19.19 -13.98
N ILE A 432 -10.31 20.07 -13.04
CA ILE A 432 -10.67 21.46 -13.16
C ILE A 432 -9.51 22.09 -13.92
N THR A 433 -9.73 22.43 -15.17
CA THR A 433 -8.84 23.26 -15.99
C THR A 433 -8.80 24.66 -15.39
#